data_c3ac3a7d6e89a312ea9610d70f17814f
#
_entry.id   c3ac3a7d6e89a312ea9610d70f17814f
#
_cell.length_a   1.000
_cell.length_b   1.000
_cell.length_c   1.000
_cell.angle_alpha   90.00
_cell.angle_beta   90.00
_cell.angle_gamma   90.00
#
_symmetry.space_group_name_H-M   'P 1'
#
loop_
_entity.id
_entity.type
_entity.pdbx_description
1 polymer ?
#
loop_
_entity_poly.entity_id
_entity_poly.type
_entity_poly.pdbx_seq_one_letter_code
_entity_poly.pdbx_strand_id
1 'polypeptide(L)'
;TKGELTGVAKDFISFILSKEGQAVVTDNKYIAVNDAAESFVSDGSSGQIAVGGSSSVSPVMEKLIEAYKSVNPNASIDLQTSDSTSGMTGAMDGTFAIGMASRELKDEEAAQLTGTAIALDGIAVIVNPANTIDELSMDQIKSIYVGDITDWGDLA
;
A
#
# COMPACT_ATOMS: atom_id res chain seq x y z
N THR A 1 7.95 -7.95 -4.53
CA THR A 1 8.87 -8.08 -5.67
C THR A 1 9.65 -9.38 -5.60
N LYS A 2 10.11 -9.91 -6.73
CA LYS A 2 10.91 -11.14 -6.81
C LYS A 2 12.38 -10.81 -7.05
N GLY A 3 13.26 -11.34 -6.18
CA GLY A 3 14.70 -11.15 -6.31
C GLY A 3 15.15 -9.69 -6.16
N GLU A 4 16.34 -9.39 -6.70
CA GLU A 4 16.91 -8.05 -6.65
C GLU A 4 16.26 -7.13 -7.68
N LEU A 5 15.83 -5.95 -7.21
CA LEU A 5 15.25 -4.93 -8.07
C LEU A 5 16.30 -4.21 -8.90
N THR A 6 16.02 -4.03 -10.18
CA THR A 6 16.88 -3.30 -11.13
C THR A 6 16.04 -2.37 -12.02
N GLY A 7 16.71 -1.43 -12.68
CA GLY A 7 16.07 -0.54 -13.65
C GLY A 7 14.87 0.21 -13.11
N VAL A 8 13.83 0.37 -13.94
CA VAL A 8 12.62 1.12 -13.60
C VAL A 8 11.94 0.63 -12.32
N ALA A 9 11.93 -0.68 -12.05
CA ALA A 9 11.30 -1.21 -10.84
C ALA A 9 12.02 -0.75 -9.57
N LYS A 10 13.36 -0.73 -9.58
CA LYS A 10 14.16 -0.21 -8.46
C LYS A 10 13.97 1.28 -8.28
N ASP A 11 14.08 2.05 -9.35
CA ASP A 11 13.95 3.51 -9.34
C ASP A 11 12.55 3.92 -8.83
N PHE A 12 11.49 3.23 -9.29
CA PHE A 12 10.11 3.49 -8.86
C PHE A 12 9.88 3.14 -7.39
N ILE A 13 10.36 2.01 -6.88
CA ILE A 13 10.25 1.69 -5.42
C ILE A 13 11.04 2.72 -4.61
N SER A 14 12.21 3.15 -5.07
CA SER A 14 12.96 4.22 -4.40
C SER A 14 12.19 5.54 -4.39
N PHE A 15 11.49 5.89 -5.47
CA PHE A 15 10.58 7.03 -5.50
C PHE A 15 9.43 6.88 -4.48
N ILE A 16 8.74 5.74 -4.47
CA ILE A 16 7.62 5.51 -3.56
C ILE A 16 8.05 5.72 -2.10
N LEU A 17 9.22 5.23 -1.72
CA LEU A 17 9.74 5.31 -0.34
C LEU A 17 10.44 6.64 -0.02
N SER A 18 10.59 7.52 -0.99
CA SER A 18 11.19 8.84 -0.81
C SER A 18 10.22 9.84 -0.17
N LYS A 19 10.76 11.01 0.20
CA LYS A 19 9.98 12.13 0.72
C LYS A 19 8.83 12.53 -0.22
N GLU A 20 9.10 12.60 -1.51
CA GLU A 20 8.12 12.98 -2.55
C GLU A 20 7.05 11.90 -2.71
N GLY A 21 7.41 10.62 -2.74
CA GLY A 21 6.48 9.51 -2.81
C GLY A 21 5.61 9.39 -1.56
N GLN A 22 6.20 9.56 -0.37
CA GLN A 22 5.46 9.52 0.89
C GLN A 22 4.55 10.76 1.07
N ALA A 23 4.88 11.90 0.48
CA ALA A 23 3.96 13.04 0.39
C ALA A 23 2.73 12.69 -0.47
N VAL A 24 2.89 12.02 -1.60
CA VAL A 24 1.76 11.52 -2.41
C VAL A 24 0.87 10.57 -1.59
N VAL A 25 1.48 9.68 -0.79
CA VAL A 25 0.75 8.76 0.11
C VAL A 25 -0.13 9.54 1.09
N THR A 26 0.42 10.52 1.79
CA THR A 26 -0.31 11.32 2.80
C THR A 26 -1.36 12.24 2.19
N ASP A 27 -1.08 12.85 1.04
CA ASP A 27 -2.04 13.69 0.31
C ASP A 27 -3.28 12.91 -0.13
N ASN A 28 -3.11 11.61 -0.38
CA ASN A 28 -4.21 10.70 -0.73
C ASN A 28 -4.82 9.98 0.49
N LYS A 29 -4.59 10.49 1.71
CA LYS A 29 -5.22 10.04 2.96
C LYS A 29 -4.77 8.67 3.48
N TYR A 30 -3.64 8.18 3.00
CA TYR A 30 -2.96 7.04 3.59
C TYR A 30 -1.91 7.51 4.61
N ILE A 31 -1.42 6.60 5.41
CA ILE A 31 -0.39 6.88 6.43
C ILE A 31 0.98 6.54 5.82
N ALA A 32 1.90 7.50 5.88
CA ALA A 32 3.28 7.28 5.44
C ALA A 32 3.98 6.20 6.29
N VAL A 33 4.84 5.43 5.66
CA VAL A 33 5.66 4.42 6.35
C VAL A 33 7.01 4.97 6.83
N ASN A 34 7.39 6.17 6.36
CA ASN A 34 8.64 6.83 6.73
C ASN A 34 8.51 8.36 6.68
N ASP A 35 8.41 8.99 7.82
CA ASP A 35 8.31 10.44 7.95
C ASP A 35 9.66 11.16 7.78
N ALA A 36 10.77 10.41 7.85
CA ALA A 36 12.13 10.92 7.72
C ALA A 36 12.80 10.50 6.40
N ALA A 37 12.00 10.22 5.37
CA ALA A 37 12.50 9.80 4.07
C ALA A 37 13.34 10.90 3.39
N GLU A 38 14.40 10.49 2.71
CA GLU A 38 15.24 11.39 1.92
C GLU A 38 14.53 11.78 0.61
N SER A 39 14.96 12.91 0.04
CA SER A 39 14.45 13.35 -1.28
C SER A 39 14.87 12.41 -2.38
N PHE A 40 13.98 12.20 -3.34
CA PHE A 40 14.21 11.33 -4.48
C PHE A 40 15.13 11.96 -5.51
N VAL A 41 16.04 11.13 -5.99
CA VAL A 41 16.85 11.43 -7.18
C VAL A 41 16.76 10.21 -8.09
N SER A 42 16.12 10.38 -9.26
CA SER A 42 16.03 9.29 -10.24
C SER A 42 17.41 8.92 -10.78
N ASP A 43 17.63 7.62 -10.95
CA ASP A 43 18.82 7.09 -11.63
C ASP A 43 18.71 7.17 -13.17
N GLY A 44 17.59 7.69 -13.70
CA GLY A 44 17.35 7.82 -15.12
C GLY A 44 16.99 6.52 -15.83
N SER A 45 16.66 5.47 -15.09
CA SER A 45 16.24 4.19 -15.65
C SER A 45 15.11 4.37 -16.65
N SER A 46 15.19 3.69 -17.79
CA SER A 46 14.21 3.77 -18.87
C SER A 46 13.63 2.40 -19.22
N GLY A 47 12.44 2.39 -19.79
CA GLY A 47 11.75 1.19 -20.22
C GLY A 47 10.35 1.07 -19.65
N GLN A 48 9.76 -0.11 -19.80
CA GLN A 48 8.40 -0.40 -19.35
C GLN A 48 8.39 -1.54 -18.37
N ILE A 49 7.59 -1.40 -17.31
CA ILE A 49 7.29 -2.46 -16.35
C ILE A 49 5.78 -2.61 -16.19
N ALA A 50 5.35 -3.83 -15.81
CA ALA A 50 3.99 -4.09 -15.37
C ALA A 50 3.94 -4.15 -13.83
N VAL A 51 2.93 -3.50 -13.26
CA VAL A 51 2.62 -3.49 -11.83
C VAL A 51 1.19 -3.99 -11.69
N GLY A 52 0.93 -4.97 -10.84
CA GLY A 52 -0.41 -5.53 -10.78
C GLY A 52 -0.79 -6.11 -9.43
N GLY A 53 -2.11 -6.18 -9.18
CA GLY A 53 -2.67 -6.81 -7.98
C GLY A 53 -3.77 -6.00 -7.31
N SER A 54 -3.74 -5.92 -5.99
CA SER A 54 -4.81 -5.44 -5.12
C SER A 54 -5.51 -4.16 -5.57
N SER A 55 -6.82 -4.25 -5.77
CA SER A 55 -7.69 -3.11 -6.07
C SER A 55 -7.71 -2.05 -4.95
N SER A 56 -7.47 -2.43 -3.71
CA SER A 56 -7.36 -1.48 -2.59
C SER A 56 -6.08 -0.63 -2.65
N VAL A 57 -5.02 -1.14 -3.28
CA VAL A 57 -3.74 -0.43 -3.46
C VAL A 57 -3.75 0.41 -4.74
N SER A 58 -4.55 0.03 -5.74
CA SER A 58 -4.57 0.69 -7.05
C SER A 58 -4.77 2.22 -6.98
N PRO A 59 -5.67 2.79 -6.16
CA PRO A 59 -5.87 4.25 -6.15
C PRO A 59 -4.62 5.04 -5.75
N VAL A 60 -3.89 4.61 -4.72
CA VAL A 60 -2.64 5.27 -4.33
C VAL A 60 -1.53 4.99 -5.33
N MET A 61 -1.50 3.79 -5.91
CA MET A 61 -0.50 3.42 -6.92
C MET A 61 -0.65 4.26 -8.20
N GLU A 62 -1.86 4.54 -8.65
CA GLU A 62 -2.12 5.46 -9.77
C GLU A 62 -1.51 6.84 -9.52
N LYS A 63 -1.68 7.39 -8.33
CA LYS A 63 -1.13 8.70 -7.95
C LYS A 63 0.40 8.68 -7.87
N LEU A 64 0.97 7.61 -7.35
CA LEU A 64 2.42 7.42 -7.31
C LEU A 64 3.02 7.31 -8.71
N ILE A 65 2.37 6.58 -9.63
CA ILE A 65 2.79 6.46 -11.04
C ILE A 65 2.71 7.83 -11.75
N GLU A 66 1.61 8.58 -11.55
CA GLU A 66 1.43 9.91 -12.11
C GLU A 66 2.55 10.86 -11.65
N ALA A 67 2.84 10.88 -10.35
CA ALA A 67 3.90 11.70 -9.78
C ALA A 67 5.30 11.27 -10.27
N TYR A 68 5.57 9.96 -10.29
CA TYR A 68 6.85 9.42 -10.75
C TYR A 68 7.13 9.75 -12.23
N LYS A 69 6.11 9.72 -13.08
CA LYS A 69 6.25 10.09 -14.50
C LYS A 69 6.73 11.53 -14.69
N SER A 70 6.45 12.42 -13.75
CA SER A 70 6.91 13.81 -13.79
C SER A 70 8.40 13.95 -13.50
N VAL A 71 8.99 13.03 -12.75
CA VAL A 71 10.41 13.04 -12.37
C VAL A 71 11.25 12.07 -13.20
N ASN A 72 10.62 11.04 -13.80
CA ASN A 72 11.27 10.14 -14.75
C ASN A 72 10.37 9.87 -15.97
N PRO A 73 10.35 10.77 -16.96
CA PRO A 73 9.51 10.62 -18.17
C PRO A 73 9.94 9.49 -19.12
N ASN A 74 11.14 8.91 -18.91
CA ASN A 74 11.66 7.81 -19.73
C ASN A 74 11.15 6.43 -19.29
N ALA A 75 10.48 6.36 -18.13
CA ALA A 75 9.87 5.15 -17.62
C ALA A 75 8.38 5.07 -17.95
N SER A 76 7.89 3.87 -18.25
CA SER A 76 6.48 3.57 -18.43
C SER A 76 6.05 2.47 -17.47
N ILE A 77 4.96 2.69 -16.75
CA ILE A 77 4.41 1.74 -15.81
C ILE A 77 2.99 1.40 -16.24
N ASP A 78 2.75 0.12 -16.55
CA ASP A 78 1.43 -0.44 -16.85
C ASP A 78 0.82 -0.99 -15.56
N LEU A 79 -0.30 -0.40 -15.12
CA LEU A 79 -0.98 -0.78 -13.89
C LEU A 79 -2.18 -1.70 -14.20
N GLN A 80 -2.19 -2.87 -13.57
CA GLN A 80 -3.25 -3.87 -13.73
C GLN A 80 -3.93 -4.15 -12.39
N THR A 81 -5.19 -3.74 -12.27
CA THR A 81 -5.98 -3.91 -11.05
C THR A 81 -6.64 -5.29 -11.01
N SER A 82 -6.45 -6.00 -9.90
CA SER A 82 -7.07 -7.31 -9.63
C SER A 82 -7.21 -7.51 -8.10
N ASP A 83 -6.84 -8.67 -7.59
CA ASP A 83 -6.76 -8.98 -6.16
C ASP A 83 -5.31 -9.22 -5.71
N SER A 84 -5.10 -9.25 -4.37
CA SER A 84 -3.76 -9.45 -3.81
C SER A 84 -3.13 -10.78 -4.20
N THR A 85 -3.91 -11.86 -4.32
CA THR A 85 -3.38 -13.19 -4.66
C THR A 85 -2.88 -13.22 -6.10
N SER A 86 -3.66 -12.64 -7.03
CA SER A 86 -3.26 -12.48 -8.44
C SER A 86 -2.00 -11.62 -8.57
N GLY A 87 -1.89 -10.55 -7.76
CA GLY A 87 -0.69 -9.71 -7.71
C GLY A 87 0.55 -10.49 -7.27
N MET A 88 0.42 -11.31 -6.23
CA MET A 88 1.54 -12.13 -5.74
C MET A 88 1.92 -13.23 -6.73
N THR A 89 0.92 -13.92 -7.32
CA THR A 89 1.17 -14.92 -8.36
C THR A 89 1.92 -14.31 -9.55
N GLY A 90 1.47 -13.16 -10.07
CA GLY A 90 2.12 -12.48 -11.18
C GLY A 90 3.54 -11.98 -10.84
N ALA A 91 3.80 -11.60 -9.58
CA ALA A 91 5.16 -11.29 -9.15
C ALA A 91 6.05 -12.55 -9.07
N MET A 92 5.50 -13.68 -8.62
CA MET A 92 6.25 -14.94 -8.54
C MET A 92 6.60 -15.51 -9.92
N ASP A 93 5.70 -15.42 -10.90
CA ASP A 93 5.92 -15.92 -12.26
C ASP A 93 6.63 -14.92 -13.19
N GLY A 94 6.79 -13.65 -12.74
CA GLY A 94 7.48 -12.61 -13.49
C GLY A 94 6.60 -11.82 -14.47
N THR A 95 5.28 -12.05 -14.46
CA THR A 95 4.32 -11.23 -15.23
C THR A 95 4.32 -9.78 -14.73
N PHE A 96 4.41 -9.58 -13.41
CA PHE A 96 4.55 -8.27 -12.79
C PHE A 96 5.95 -8.08 -12.21
N ALA A 97 6.58 -6.98 -12.54
CA ALA A 97 7.82 -6.55 -11.89
C ALA A 97 7.57 -6.19 -10.40
N ILE A 98 6.37 -5.66 -10.12
CA ILE A 98 5.91 -5.32 -8.78
C ILE A 98 4.49 -5.86 -8.61
N GLY A 99 4.29 -6.75 -7.64
CA GLY A 99 2.97 -7.21 -7.23
C GLY A 99 2.42 -6.33 -6.10
N MET A 100 1.13 -6.01 -6.14
CA MET A 100 0.45 -5.22 -5.10
C MET A 100 -0.40 -6.11 -4.20
N ALA A 101 -0.25 -5.96 -2.90
CA ALA A 101 -1.09 -6.62 -1.90
C ALA A 101 -1.52 -5.64 -0.80
N SER A 102 -2.76 -5.79 -0.32
CA SER A 102 -3.31 -5.09 0.85
C SER A 102 -3.37 -6.01 2.08
N ARG A 103 -2.44 -6.93 2.18
CA ARG A 103 -2.24 -7.88 3.27
C ARG A 103 -0.78 -8.30 3.36
N GLU A 104 -0.42 -8.91 4.46
CA GLU A 104 0.87 -9.57 4.60
C GLU A 104 1.05 -10.70 3.56
N LEU A 105 2.30 -11.00 3.24
CA LEU A 105 2.64 -12.15 2.41
C LEU A 105 2.32 -13.44 3.17
N LYS A 106 1.76 -14.43 2.47
CA LYS A 106 1.67 -15.80 2.99
C LYS A 106 3.07 -16.43 3.04
N ASP A 107 3.26 -17.47 3.84
CA ASP A 107 4.55 -18.15 3.98
C ASP A 107 5.14 -18.60 2.64
N GLU A 108 4.30 -19.16 1.77
CA GLU A 108 4.69 -19.61 0.41
C GLU A 108 5.09 -18.46 -0.51
N GLU A 109 4.48 -17.28 -0.34
CA GLU A 109 4.80 -16.06 -1.06
C GLU A 109 6.10 -15.43 -0.52
N ALA A 110 6.25 -15.35 0.80
CA ALA A 110 7.42 -14.82 1.47
C ALA A 110 8.70 -15.64 1.22
N ALA A 111 8.56 -16.92 0.89
CA ALA A 111 9.67 -17.76 0.48
C ALA A 111 10.28 -17.37 -0.90
N GLN A 112 9.54 -16.61 -1.72
CA GLN A 112 9.93 -16.25 -3.09
C GLN A 112 9.95 -14.74 -3.34
N LEU A 113 9.20 -13.97 -2.53
CA LEU A 113 9.00 -12.54 -2.72
C LEU A 113 9.52 -11.75 -1.51
N THR A 114 10.00 -10.56 -1.79
CA THR A 114 10.28 -9.55 -0.76
C THR A 114 9.09 -8.57 -0.70
N GLY A 115 8.44 -8.49 0.47
CA GLY A 115 7.41 -7.51 0.75
C GLY A 115 8.02 -6.17 1.17
N THR A 116 7.51 -5.09 0.62
CA THR A 116 7.88 -3.71 0.99
C THR A 116 6.59 -2.94 1.31
N ALA A 117 6.42 -2.51 2.55
CA ALA A 117 5.32 -1.64 2.91
C ALA A 117 5.54 -0.27 2.25
N ILE A 118 4.52 0.24 1.56
CA ILE A 118 4.57 1.54 0.86
C ILE A 118 3.65 2.58 1.50
N ALA A 119 2.62 2.12 2.17
CA ALA A 119 1.63 2.93 2.88
C ALA A 119 0.95 2.07 3.94
N LEU A 120 0.36 2.69 4.96
CA LEU A 120 -0.56 2.04 5.86
C LEU A 120 -1.95 2.62 5.64
N ASP A 121 -2.96 1.76 5.74
CA ASP A 121 -4.36 2.15 5.68
C ASP A 121 -4.99 2.01 7.06
N GLY A 122 -5.70 3.03 7.50
CA GLY A 122 -6.36 3.07 8.80
C GLY A 122 -7.86 2.80 8.65
N ILE A 123 -8.38 1.84 9.39
CA ILE A 123 -9.83 1.60 9.49
C ILE A 123 -10.36 2.37 10.69
N ALA A 124 -11.21 3.37 10.45
CA ALA A 124 -11.86 4.12 11.51
C ALA A 124 -13.23 3.53 11.82
N VAL A 125 -13.50 3.26 13.09
CA VAL A 125 -14.86 2.96 13.57
C VAL A 125 -15.57 4.27 13.80
N ILE A 126 -16.66 4.50 13.07
CA ILE A 126 -17.47 5.71 13.19
C ILE A 126 -18.75 5.44 13.95
N VAL A 127 -19.14 6.36 14.80
CA VAL A 127 -20.37 6.30 15.60
C VAL A 127 -21.20 7.58 15.37
N ASN A 128 -22.47 7.56 15.82
CA ASN A 128 -23.32 8.75 15.78
C ASN A 128 -22.66 9.88 16.58
N PRO A 129 -22.69 11.15 16.12
CA PRO A 129 -22.11 12.30 16.83
C PRO A 129 -22.70 12.55 18.24
N ALA A 130 -23.88 12.00 18.53
CA ALA A 130 -24.47 12.05 19.88
C ALA A 130 -23.90 10.99 20.84
N ASN A 131 -23.09 10.06 20.35
CA ASN A 131 -22.37 9.10 21.19
C ASN A 131 -21.19 9.80 21.86
N THR A 132 -21.07 9.62 23.17
CA THR A 132 -20.02 10.27 23.99
C THR A 132 -18.79 9.40 24.20
N ILE A 133 -18.70 8.24 23.53
CA ILE A 133 -17.54 7.36 23.62
C ILE A 133 -16.45 7.89 22.70
N ASP A 134 -15.29 8.20 23.27
CA ASP A 134 -14.14 8.77 22.55
C ASP A 134 -13.15 7.70 22.08
N GLU A 135 -13.10 6.55 22.79
CA GLU A 135 -12.17 5.47 22.45
C GLU A 135 -12.77 4.09 22.74
N LEU A 136 -12.33 3.09 22.00
CA LEU A 136 -12.66 1.68 22.17
C LEU A 136 -11.41 0.82 22.02
N SER A 137 -11.26 -0.16 22.89
CA SER A 137 -10.26 -1.21 22.71
C SER A 137 -10.64 -2.17 21.58
N MET A 138 -9.68 -2.88 21.01
CA MET A 138 -9.95 -3.91 20.00
C MET A 138 -10.88 -5.01 20.50
N ASP A 139 -10.80 -5.39 21.79
CA ASP A 139 -11.68 -6.38 22.39
C ASP A 139 -13.11 -5.85 22.52
N GLN A 140 -13.30 -4.58 22.90
CA GLN A 140 -14.62 -3.94 22.92
C GLN A 140 -15.23 -3.86 21.51
N ILE A 141 -14.45 -3.45 20.50
CA ILE A 141 -14.90 -3.45 19.11
C ILE A 141 -15.35 -4.86 18.69
N LYS A 142 -14.52 -5.87 18.98
CA LYS A 142 -14.87 -7.27 18.69
C LYS A 142 -16.19 -7.67 19.38
N SER A 143 -16.33 -7.39 20.66
CA SER A 143 -17.54 -7.76 21.46
C SER A 143 -18.81 -7.08 20.94
N ILE A 144 -18.69 -5.84 20.44
CA ILE A 144 -19.81 -5.15 19.77
C ILE A 144 -20.21 -5.88 18.49
N TYR A 145 -19.24 -6.19 17.61
CA TYR A 145 -19.52 -6.79 16.31
C TYR A 145 -20.01 -8.25 16.39
N VAL A 146 -19.65 -8.99 17.44
CA VAL A 146 -20.18 -10.36 17.66
C VAL A 146 -21.49 -10.36 18.48
N GLY A 147 -21.93 -9.20 19.00
CA GLY A 147 -23.18 -9.06 19.74
C GLY A 147 -23.11 -9.38 21.22
N ASP A 148 -21.91 -9.47 21.80
CA ASP A 148 -21.72 -9.66 23.25
C ASP A 148 -22.04 -8.36 24.01
N ILE A 149 -21.78 -7.20 23.40
CA ILE A 149 -22.13 -5.87 23.90
C ILE A 149 -23.14 -5.28 22.95
N THR A 150 -24.33 -4.93 23.47
CA THR A 150 -25.45 -4.41 22.68
C THR A 150 -25.90 -3.02 23.12
N ASP A 151 -25.38 -2.52 24.23
CA ASP A 151 -25.67 -1.19 24.75
C ASP A 151 -24.37 -0.42 24.98
N TRP A 152 -24.34 0.85 24.56
CA TRP A 152 -23.19 1.73 24.76
C TRP A 152 -22.90 2.00 26.24
N GLY A 153 -23.90 1.91 27.10
CA GLY A 153 -23.74 2.04 28.55
C GLY A 153 -22.86 0.98 29.19
N ASP A 154 -22.71 -0.19 28.54
CA ASP A 154 -21.88 -1.29 29.01
C ASP A 154 -20.36 -1.08 28.73
N LEU A 155 -20.00 0.02 28.06
CA LEU A 155 -18.63 0.36 27.67
C LEU A 155 -17.99 1.45 28.54
N ALA A 156 -18.72 2.00 29.47
CA ALA A 156 -18.29 3.10 30.34
C ALA A 156 -17.42 2.60 31.52
#